data_d05a916ca36fb38940aff0ca348ad8c5
#
_entry.id   d05a916ca36fb38940aff0ca348ad8c5
#
_cell.length_a   1.000
_cell.length_b   1.000
_cell.length_c   1.000
_cell.angle_alpha   90.00
_cell.angle_beta   90.00
_cell.angle_gamma   90.00
#
_symmetry.space_group_name_H-M   'P 1'
#
loop_
_entity.id
_entity.type
_entity.pdbx_description
1 polymer ?
#
loop_
_entity_poly.entity_id
_entity_poly.type
_entity_poly.pdbx_seq_one_letter_code
_entity_poly.pdbx_strand_id
1 'polypeptide(L)'
;DAAGVKPGEIDLLVLGTTTPDLIFPSTACLLQHRLGANGCAAFDVNAACSGFIYALGVADKFIRSGAARKALVVGAETLTRMLDWSDRSTCVLFGDGAGAVVLTADSAPGIVSTHLHADGGYKELLWNPVGVSAGFKPQEKNAGVRVMMTGNEVFKVAVKTLDAVVEETLAANGLDKHAIDWLIPHQANLRIIQATAKRLDMPMERVIVTVDKHGNTSSGSVPLALDHAVRTGKVQRGQLLLMEAFGGGFTWGSALVRY
;
A
#
# COMPACT_ATOMS: atom_id res chain seq x y z
N ASP A 1 -11.03 11.83 -12.70
CA ASP A 1 -11.68 13.16 -12.57
C ASP A 1 -10.99 14.02 -11.52
N ALA A 2 -10.78 13.51 -10.28
CA ALA A 2 -10.20 14.30 -9.17
C ALA A 2 -8.80 14.87 -9.48
N ALA A 3 -7.98 14.17 -10.26
CA ALA A 3 -6.65 14.63 -10.66
C ALA A 3 -6.66 15.60 -11.86
N GLY A 4 -7.80 15.82 -12.50
CA GLY A 4 -7.91 16.66 -13.72
C GLY A 4 -7.15 16.11 -14.94
N VAL A 5 -6.77 14.82 -14.92
CA VAL A 5 -5.99 14.16 -15.97
C VAL A 5 -6.90 13.26 -16.80
N LYS A 6 -6.79 13.37 -18.13
CA LYS A 6 -7.56 12.50 -19.04
C LYS A 6 -6.88 11.13 -19.17
N PRO A 7 -7.65 10.03 -19.35
CA PRO A 7 -7.08 8.69 -19.49
C PRO A 7 -5.98 8.57 -20.56
N GLY A 8 -6.16 9.20 -21.72
CA GLY A 8 -5.18 9.18 -22.81
C GLY A 8 -3.87 9.94 -22.54
N GLU A 9 -3.77 10.62 -21.41
CA GLU A 9 -2.53 11.29 -20.96
C GLU A 9 -1.67 10.41 -20.03
N ILE A 10 -2.19 9.23 -19.63
CA ILE A 10 -1.48 8.29 -18.74
C ILE A 10 -0.51 7.47 -19.58
N ASP A 11 0.77 7.50 -19.21
CA ASP A 11 1.86 6.76 -19.86
C ASP A 11 2.13 5.42 -19.16
N LEU A 12 1.77 5.31 -17.88
CA LEU A 12 2.05 4.17 -17.02
C LEU A 12 0.90 3.93 -16.05
N LEU A 13 0.51 2.65 -15.89
CA LEU A 13 -0.43 2.22 -14.86
C LEU A 13 0.23 1.12 -14.03
N VAL A 14 0.42 1.35 -12.73
CA VAL A 14 0.95 0.36 -11.78
C VAL A 14 -0.09 0.10 -10.71
N LEU A 15 -0.48 -1.16 -10.54
CA LEU A 15 -1.53 -1.55 -9.62
C LEU A 15 -0.97 -2.53 -8.57
N GLY A 16 -1.01 -2.14 -7.29
CA GLY A 16 -0.67 -2.99 -6.16
C GLY A 16 -1.86 -3.87 -5.77
N THR A 17 -1.74 -5.20 -5.90
CA THR A 17 -2.78 -6.15 -5.51
C THR A 17 -2.24 -7.55 -5.24
N THR A 18 -2.88 -8.27 -4.32
CA THR A 18 -2.74 -9.72 -4.11
C THR A 18 -3.98 -10.49 -4.55
N THR A 19 -5.01 -9.76 -4.96
CA THR A 19 -6.32 -10.31 -5.37
C THR A 19 -6.66 -9.89 -6.80
N PRO A 20 -5.80 -10.23 -7.80
CA PRO A 20 -6.06 -9.87 -9.19
C PRO A 20 -7.32 -10.55 -9.70
N ASP A 21 -8.01 -9.93 -10.67
CA ASP A 21 -9.19 -10.51 -11.32
C ASP A 21 -8.87 -11.86 -11.99
N LEU A 22 -7.71 -11.93 -12.63
CA LEU A 22 -7.21 -13.08 -13.37
C LEU A 22 -5.73 -13.30 -13.09
N ILE A 23 -5.22 -14.50 -13.34
CA ILE A 23 -3.77 -14.77 -13.32
C ILE A 23 -3.07 -13.94 -14.43
N PHE A 24 -3.70 -13.90 -15.60
CA PHE A 24 -3.38 -13.02 -16.74
C PHE A 24 -4.64 -12.85 -17.59
N PRO A 25 -4.86 -11.70 -18.26
CA PRO A 25 -4.05 -10.48 -18.16
C PRO A 25 -4.09 -9.88 -16.76
N SER A 26 -3.14 -8.98 -16.45
CA SER A 26 -3.10 -8.28 -15.17
C SER A 26 -4.34 -7.41 -14.94
N THR A 27 -4.73 -7.20 -13.69
CA THR A 27 -5.82 -6.27 -13.33
C THR A 27 -5.53 -4.85 -13.85
N ALA A 28 -4.26 -4.44 -13.85
CA ALA A 28 -3.84 -3.17 -14.46
C ALA A 28 -4.19 -3.08 -15.95
N CYS A 29 -4.02 -4.16 -16.75
CA CYS A 29 -4.41 -4.17 -18.15
C CYS A 29 -5.92 -4.07 -18.32
N LEU A 30 -6.70 -4.74 -17.47
CA LEU A 30 -8.15 -4.66 -17.50
C LEU A 30 -8.63 -3.24 -17.15
N LEU A 31 -8.04 -2.63 -16.14
CA LEU A 31 -8.31 -1.26 -15.73
C LEU A 31 -7.93 -0.25 -16.82
N GLN A 32 -6.74 -0.42 -17.42
CA GLN A 32 -6.25 0.39 -18.53
C GLN A 32 -7.25 0.44 -19.70
N HIS A 33 -7.74 -0.73 -20.09
CA HIS A 33 -8.77 -0.84 -21.14
C HIS A 33 -10.07 -0.14 -20.74
N ARG A 34 -10.57 -0.38 -19.52
CA ARG A 34 -11.81 0.26 -19.02
C ARG A 34 -11.71 1.78 -18.95
N LEU A 35 -10.56 2.32 -18.65
CA LEU A 35 -10.30 3.76 -18.59
C LEU A 35 -10.15 4.37 -20.00
N GLY A 36 -9.86 3.57 -21.01
CA GLY A 36 -9.50 4.07 -22.34
C GLY A 36 -8.08 4.67 -22.40
N ALA A 37 -7.19 4.28 -21.47
CA ALA A 37 -5.78 4.70 -21.43
C ALA A 37 -4.93 3.81 -22.36
N ASN A 38 -5.38 3.66 -23.62
CA ASN A 38 -4.79 2.71 -24.56
C ASN A 38 -3.34 3.07 -24.90
N GLY A 39 -2.48 2.04 -24.92
CA GLY A 39 -1.06 2.17 -25.30
C GLY A 39 -0.11 2.49 -24.15
N CYS A 40 -0.59 2.83 -22.95
CA CYS A 40 0.28 2.96 -21.80
C CYS A 40 0.74 1.57 -21.27
N ALA A 41 1.94 1.53 -20.69
CA ALA A 41 2.38 0.33 -19.97
C ALA A 41 1.50 0.09 -18.74
N ALA A 42 1.06 -1.17 -18.52
CA ALA A 42 0.18 -1.52 -17.42
C ALA A 42 0.56 -2.89 -16.84
N PHE A 43 0.80 -2.95 -15.52
CA PHE A 43 1.15 -4.20 -14.82
C PHE A 43 0.81 -4.13 -13.33
N ASP A 44 0.63 -5.32 -12.73
CA ASP A 44 0.38 -5.49 -11.31
C ASP A 44 1.71 -5.67 -10.56
N VAL A 45 1.74 -5.19 -9.31
CA VAL A 45 2.80 -5.42 -8.33
C VAL A 45 2.20 -6.14 -7.12
N ASN A 46 2.78 -7.29 -6.77
CA ASN A 46 2.38 -8.05 -5.60
C ASN A 46 3.40 -7.87 -4.47
N ALA A 47 3.03 -7.10 -3.46
CA ALA A 47 3.76 -6.93 -2.21
C ALA A 47 2.79 -6.86 -1.01
N ALA A 48 1.68 -7.60 -1.10
CA ALA A 48 0.61 -7.64 -0.11
C ALA A 48 0.19 -6.23 0.35
N CYS A 49 0.06 -6.01 1.66
CA CYS A 49 -0.38 -4.71 2.20
C CYS A 49 0.58 -3.55 1.86
N SER A 50 1.83 -3.83 1.50
CA SER A 50 2.80 -2.84 1.03
C SER A 50 2.66 -2.53 -0.48
N GLY A 51 1.74 -3.20 -1.19
CA GLY A 51 1.61 -3.13 -2.64
C GLY A 51 1.50 -1.72 -3.20
N PHE A 52 0.75 -0.83 -2.54
CA PHE A 52 0.66 0.57 -2.97
C PHE A 52 1.99 1.33 -2.82
N ILE A 53 2.71 1.15 -1.70
CA ILE A 53 4.02 1.80 -1.48
C ILE A 53 5.04 1.31 -2.51
N TYR A 54 5.03 0.01 -2.82
CA TYR A 54 5.87 -0.57 -3.87
C TYR A 54 5.50 -0.04 -5.25
N ALA A 55 4.21 0.00 -5.60
CA ALA A 55 3.72 0.56 -6.85
C ALA A 55 4.10 2.05 -7.01
N LEU A 56 3.99 2.82 -5.91
CA LEU A 56 4.41 4.21 -5.87
C LEU A 56 5.91 4.37 -6.13
N GLY A 57 6.74 3.54 -5.47
CA GLY A 57 8.19 3.52 -5.66
C GLY A 57 8.58 3.14 -7.09
N VAL A 58 7.92 2.14 -7.69
CA VAL A 58 8.14 1.76 -9.08
C VAL A 58 7.79 2.90 -10.03
N ALA A 59 6.60 3.49 -9.89
CA ALA A 59 6.14 4.59 -10.74
C ALA A 59 7.06 5.83 -10.63
N ASP A 60 7.55 6.15 -9.42
CA ASP A 60 8.54 7.22 -9.21
C ASP A 60 9.81 7.00 -10.04
N LYS A 61 10.32 5.77 -10.10
CA LYS A 61 11.54 5.46 -10.89
C LYS A 61 11.30 5.57 -12.40
N PHE A 62 10.13 5.17 -12.90
CA PHE A 62 9.76 5.40 -14.29
C PHE A 62 9.68 6.89 -14.64
N ILE A 63 9.11 7.71 -13.76
CA ILE A 63 9.03 9.15 -13.97
C ILE A 63 10.42 9.79 -13.90
N ARG A 64 11.23 9.47 -12.88
CA ARG A 64 12.59 10.02 -12.72
C ARG A 64 13.53 9.64 -13.85
N SER A 65 13.35 8.45 -14.44
CA SER A 65 14.14 8.02 -15.61
C SER A 65 13.68 8.67 -16.93
N GLY A 66 12.55 9.36 -16.93
CA GLY A 66 11.93 9.91 -18.14
C GLY A 66 11.17 8.89 -19.00
N ALA A 67 11.03 7.64 -18.51
CA ALA A 67 10.28 6.59 -19.22
C ALA A 67 8.76 6.81 -19.17
N ALA A 68 8.27 7.57 -18.20
CA ALA A 68 6.88 8.03 -18.10
C ALA A 68 6.83 9.47 -17.62
N ARG A 69 5.77 10.19 -17.99
CA ARG A 69 5.50 11.55 -17.52
C ARG A 69 4.29 11.64 -16.60
N LYS A 70 3.32 10.76 -16.81
CA LYS A 70 2.11 10.66 -15.99
C LYS A 70 1.83 9.18 -15.67
N ALA A 71 1.85 8.85 -14.40
CA ALA A 71 1.58 7.50 -13.93
C ALA A 71 0.32 7.45 -13.06
N LEU A 72 -0.59 6.51 -13.35
CA LEU A 72 -1.68 6.15 -12.46
C LEU A 72 -1.18 5.02 -11.54
N VAL A 73 -1.18 5.27 -10.24
CA VAL A 73 -0.79 4.29 -9.21
C VAL A 73 -2.03 3.92 -8.42
N VAL A 74 -2.30 2.63 -8.34
CA VAL A 74 -3.52 2.09 -7.71
C VAL A 74 -3.13 1.08 -6.63
N GLY A 75 -3.84 1.10 -5.51
CA GLY A 75 -3.87 0.00 -4.55
C GLY A 75 -5.29 -0.53 -4.49
N ALA A 76 -5.51 -1.82 -4.74
CA ALA A 76 -6.86 -2.39 -4.81
C ALA A 76 -6.89 -3.84 -4.33
N GLU A 77 -7.88 -4.18 -3.52
CA GLU A 77 -8.04 -5.53 -2.99
C GLU A 77 -9.50 -5.94 -2.81
N THR A 78 -9.73 -7.23 -2.95
CA THR A 78 -10.98 -7.93 -2.60
C THR A 78 -10.68 -9.04 -1.59
N LEU A 79 -10.15 -8.66 -0.41
CA LEU A 79 -9.68 -9.61 0.60
C LEU A 79 -10.79 -10.46 1.19
N THR A 80 -12.04 -9.97 1.19
CA THR A 80 -13.19 -10.74 1.68
C THR A 80 -13.38 -12.06 0.93
N ARG A 81 -12.83 -12.19 -0.28
CA ARG A 81 -12.83 -13.42 -1.08
C ARG A 81 -11.88 -14.50 -0.56
N MET A 82 -10.92 -14.12 0.26
CA MET A 82 -9.92 -15.01 0.82
C MET A 82 -10.08 -15.22 2.33
N LEU A 83 -11.24 -14.88 2.91
CA LEU A 83 -11.47 -15.03 4.35
C LEU A 83 -12.20 -16.33 4.66
N ASP A 84 -11.86 -16.92 5.79
CA ASP A 84 -12.71 -17.88 6.49
C ASP A 84 -13.66 -17.11 7.40
N TRP A 85 -14.92 -17.02 7.01
CA TRP A 85 -15.93 -16.29 7.78
C TRP A 85 -16.26 -16.92 9.14
N SER A 86 -15.80 -18.16 9.39
CA SER A 86 -15.88 -18.80 10.70
C SER A 86 -14.68 -18.48 11.61
N ASP A 87 -13.56 -18.03 11.04
CA ASP A 87 -12.37 -17.60 11.77
C ASP A 87 -12.45 -16.11 12.15
N ARG A 88 -12.89 -15.86 13.38
CA ARG A 88 -13.01 -14.50 13.94
C ARG A 88 -11.65 -13.81 14.16
N SER A 89 -10.53 -14.50 14.07
CA SER A 89 -9.20 -13.90 14.19
C SER A 89 -8.79 -13.12 12.95
N THR A 90 -9.39 -13.42 11.80
CA THR A 90 -9.10 -12.81 10.50
C THR A 90 -10.31 -12.09 9.90
N CYS A 91 -11.50 -12.68 9.89
CA CYS A 91 -12.66 -12.15 9.18
C CYS A 91 -13.16 -10.79 9.68
N VAL A 92 -12.85 -10.42 10.93
CA VAL A 92 -13.22 -9.12 11.52
C VAL A 92 -12.22 -8.00 11.19
N LEU A 93 -11.09 -8.31 10.56
CA LEU A 93 -10.01 -7.35 10.31
C LEU A 93 -10.03 -6.82 8.89
N PHE A 94 -10.17 -7.71 7.91
CA PHE A 94 -9.95 -7.38 6.50
C PHE A 94 -11.21 -6.90 5.81
N GLY A 95 -11.03 -5.99 4.84
CA GLY A 95 -12.07 -5.45 3.99
C GLY A 95 -11.62 -5.32 2.54
N ASP A 96 -12.55 -4.96 1.66
CA ASP A 96 -12.31 -4.67 0.25
C ASP A 96 -12.22 -3.17 0.03
N GLY A 97 -11.37 -2.75 -0.90
CA GLY A 97 -11.25 -1.35 -1.21
C GLY A 97 -10.19 -1.04 -2.26
N ALA A 98 -10.32 0.12 -2.87
CA ALA A 98 -9.38 0.64 -3.85
C ALA A 98 -9.18 2.15 -3.68
N GLY A 99 -7.95 2.59 -3.85
CA GLY A 99 -7.59 4.00 -3.92
C GLY A 99 -6.50 4.20 -4.96
N ALA A 100 -6.41 5.44 -5.48
CA ALA A 100 -5.47 5.74 -6.56
C ALA A 100 -4.94 7.16 -6.46
N VAL A 101 -3.73 7.36 -6.99
CA VAL A 101 -3.13 8.68 -7.20
C VAL A 101 -2.60 8.78 -8.63
N VAL A 102 -2.51 10.00 -9.14
CA VAL A 102 -1.78 10.29 -10.37
C VAL A 102 -0.49 11.01 -10.00
N LEU A 103 0.64 10.46 -10.44
CA LEU A 103 1.95 11.11 -10.39
C LEU A 103 2.19 11.82 -11.71
N THR A 104 2.72 13.02 -11.64
CA THR A 104 3.11 13.80 -12.83
C THR A 104 4.57 14.23 -12.68
N ALA A 105 5.33 14.16 -13.78
CA ALA A 105 6.69 14.71 -13.82
C ALA A 105 6.63 16.22 -13.57
N ASP A 106 7.39 16.69 -12.59
CA ASP A 106 7.51 18.09 -12.21
C ASP A 106 8.97 18.38 -11.83
N SER A 107 9.35 19.65 -11.88
CA SER A 107 10.64 20.15 -11.41
C SER A 107 10.74 20.17 -9.89
N ALA A 108 9.59 20.35 -9.20
CA ALA A 108 9.51 20.27 -7.75
C ALA A 108 9.26 18.81 -7.31
N PRO A 109 10.02 18.28 -6.34
CA PRO A 109 9.83 16.91 -5.89
C PRO A 109 8.52 16.74 -5.12
N GLY A 110 7.63 15.88 -5.63
CA GLY A 110 6.47 15.38 -4.88
C GLY A 110 6.88 14.19 -4.02
N ILE A 111 7.35 13.08 -4.64
CA ILE A 111 7.95 11.97 -3.91
C ILE A 111 9.40 12.32 -3.60
N VAL A 112 9.72 12.50 -2.33
CA VAL A 112 11.06 12.85 -1.86
C VAL A 112 11.94 11.61 -1.86
N SER A 113 11.48 10.53 -1.21
CA SER A 113 12.17 9.22 -1.18
C SER A 113 11.18 8.06 -0.99
N THR A 114 11.61 6.88 -1.38
CA THR A 114 10.92 5.61 -1.12
C THR A 114 11.93 4.56 -0.63
N HIS A 115 11.56 3.80 0.40
CA HIS A 115 12.37 2.74 0.98
C HIS A 115 11.54 1.45 0.96
N LEU A 116 12.07 0.38 0.35
CA LEU A 116 11.33 -0.86 0.10
C LEU A 116 12.15 -2.05 0.57
N HIS A 117 11.55 -2.93 1.35
CA HIS A 117 12.23 -4.08 1.97
C HIS A 117 11.35 -5.33 1.97
N ALA A 118 11.99 -6.50 1.97
CA ALA A 118 11.32 -7.78 2.12
C ALA A 118 12.17 -8.77 2.92
N ASP A 119 11.50 -9.68 3.64
CA ASP A 119 12.11 -10.84 4.27
C ASP A 119 11.18 -12.04 4.15
N GLY A 120 11.51 -12.95 3.23
CA GLY A 120 10.75 -14.19 2.98
C GLY A 120 10.83 -15.22 4.12
N GLY A 121 11.69 -15.03 5.10
CA GLY A 121 11.79 -15.89 6.29
C GLY A 121 10.54 -15.90 7.15
N TYR A 122 9.70 -14.88 7.04
CA TYR A 122 8.44 -14.74 7.79
C TYR A 122 7.19 -15.21 7.05
N LYS A 123 7.32 -15.90 5.91
CA LYS A 123 6.20 -16.21 5.01
C LYS A 123 4.98 -16.84 5.72
N GLU A 124 5.20 -17.72 6.70
CA GLU A 124 4.14 -18.48 7.35
C GLU A 124 3.38 -17.71 8.45
N LEU A 125 3.82 -16.49 8.76
CA LEU A 125 3.14 -15.66 9.76
C LEU A 125 1.91 -14.92 9.20
N LEU A 126 1.92 -14.60 7.90
CA LEU A 126 0.78 -13.98 7.20
C LEU A 126 0.86 -14.34 5.72
N TRP A 127 0.04 -15.29 5.27
CA TRP A 127 0.12 -15.84 3.94
C TRP A 127 -1.20 -16.46 3.45
N ASN A 128 -1.25 -16.77 2.17
CA ASN A 128 -2.24 -17.66 1.60
C ASN A 128 -1.50 -18.91 1.06
N PRO A 129 -1.82 -20.12 1.52
CA PRO A 129 -1.06 -21.33 1.19
C PRO A 129 -1.37 -21.89 -0.20
N VAL A 130 -2.03 -21.14 -1.06
CA VAL A 130 -2.44 -21.58 -2.41
C VAL A 130 -1.74 -20.74 -3.48
N GLY A 131 -1.24 -21.37 -4.52
CA GLY A 131 -0.60 -20.70 -5.63
C GLY A 131 -0.62 -21.51 -6.92
N VAL A 132 -0.39 -20.84 -8.04
CA VAL A 132 -0.43 -21.44 -9.39
C VAL A 132 0.56 -22.59 -9.53
N SER A 133 1.81 -22.38 -9.10
CA SER A 133 2.88 -23.39 -9.19
C SER A 133 2.59 -24.66 -8.38
N ALA A 134 1.75 -24.56 -7.35
CA ALA A 134 1.26 -25.70 -6.59
C ALA A 134 -0.01 -26.33 -7.20
N GLY A 135 -0.46 -25.88 -8.38
CA GLY A 135 -1.69 -26.35 -9.04
C GLY A 135 -2.94 -26.01 -8.24
N PHE A 136 -2.94 -24.87 -7.53
CA PHE A 136 -4.01 -24.43 -6.62
C PHE A 136 -4.28 -25.40 -5.46
N LYS A 137 -3.38 -26.33 -5.19
CA LYS A 137 -3.49 -27.21 -4.01
C LYS A 137 -2.99 -26.46 -2.78
N PRO A 138 -3.75 -26.47 -1.66
CA PRO A 138 -3.28 -25.90 -0.41
C PRO A 138 -2.01 -26.64 0.05
N GLN A 139 -1.00 -25.88 0.48
CA GLN A 139 0.22 -26.45 1.06
C GLN A 139 -0.04 -27.08 2.44
N GLU A 140 -1.11 -26.66 3.10
CA GLU A 140 -1.60 -27.26 4.33
C GLU A 140 -2.93 -27.99 4.12
N LYS A 141 -3.11 -29.12 4.81
CA LYS A 141 -4.38 -29.85 4.78
C LYS A 141 -5.51 -28.95 5.29
N ASN A 142 -6.60 -28.87 4.51
CA ASN A 142 -7.83 -28.12 4.82
C ASN A 142 -7.71 -26.58 4.78
N ALA A 143 -6.57 -25.98 4.36
CA ALA A 143 -6.43 -24.53 4.36
C ALA A 143 -7.31 -23.80 3.32
N GLY A 144 -7.57 -24.41 2.17
CA GLY A 144 -8.31 -23.75 1.08
C GLY A 144 -7.62 -22.47 0.60
N VAL A 145 -8.36 -21.62 -0.11
CA VAL A 145 -7.91 -20.26 -0.50
C VAL A 145 -8.27 -19.29 0.63
N ARG A 146 -7.47 -19.29 1.70
CA ARG A 146 -7.77 -18.51 2.92
C ARG A 146 -6.52 -17.82 3.43
N VAL A 147 -6.71 -16.62 3.97
CA VAL A 147 -5.65 -15.91 4.69
C VAL A 147 -5.38 -16.64 6.02
N MET A 148 -4.13 -17.00 6.24
CA MET A 148 -3.63 -17.56 7.51
C MET A 148 -2.75 -16.51 8.19
N MET A 149 -2.96 -16.32 9.50
CA MET A 149 -2.26 -15.29 10.26
C MET A 149 -1.96 -15.70 11.70
N THR A 150 -0.70 -15.54 12.10
CA THR A 150 -0.27 -15.63 13.50
C THR A 150 -0.19 -14.23 14.10
N GLY A 151 -1.35 -13.64 14.44
CA GLY A 151 -1.52 -12.21 14.70
C GLY A 151 -0.55 -11.59 15.71
N ASN A 152 -0.24 -12.30 16.82
CA ASN A 152 0.70 -11.78 17.82
C ASN A 152 2.14 -11.65 17.28
N GLU A 153 2.60 -12.61 16.50
CA GLU A 153 3.94 -12.57 15.89
C GLU A 153 3.99 -11.54 14.77
N VAL A 154 2.95 -11.47 13.93
CA VAL A 154 2.78 -10.40 12.93
C VAL A 154 2.89 -9.03 13.58
N PHE A 155 2.20 -8.78 14.69
CA PHE A 155 2.26 -7.51 15.40
C PHE A 155 3.68 -7.15 15.86
N LYS A 156 4.40 -8.10 16.47
CA LYS A 156 5.79 -7.84 16.96
C LYS A 156 6.74 -7.46 15.82
N VAL A 157 6.68 -8.21 14.71
CA VAL A 157 7.55 -7.95 13.55
C VAL A 157 7.14 -6.64 12.88
N ALA A 158 5.83 -6.38 12.69
CA ALA A 158 5.33 -5.15 12.09
C ALA A 158 5.84 -3.91 12.83
N VAL A 159 5.66 -3.86 14.15
CA VAL A 159 6.10 -2.70 14.94
C VAL A 159 7.61 -2.48 14.83
N LYS A 160 8.41 -3.55 14.86
CA LYS A 160 9.88 -3.46 14.74
C LYS A 160 10.31 -2.95 13.35
N THR A 161 9.73 -3.50 12.28
CA THR A 161 10.13 -3.17 10.91
C THR A 161 9.64 -1.78 10.49
N LEU A 162 8.43 -1.40 10.91
CA LEU A 162 7.91 -0.05 10.67
C LEU A 162 8.73 1.00 11.40
N ASP A 163 9.15 0.71 12.64
CA ASP A 163 10.07 1.57 13.38
C ASP A 163 11.39 1.79 12.62
N ALA A 164 12.01 0.71 12.14
CA ALA A 164 13.26 0.79 11.40
C ALA A 164 13.14 1.55 10.07
N VAL A 165 12.05 1.35 9.30
CA VAL A 165 11.87 2.05 8.02
C VAL A 165 11.54 3.52 8.20
N VAL A 166 10.89 3.90 9.30
CA VAL A 166 10.68 5.31 9.67
C VAL A 166 12.02 5.98 9.96
N GLU A 167 12.87 5.36 10.80
CA GLU A 167 14.21 5.88 11.10
C GLU A 167 15.07 5.99 9.85
N GLU A 168 15.07 4.96 8.99
CA GLU A 168 15.76 4.97 7.69
C GLU A 168 15.30 6.15 6.83
N THR A 169 13.98 6.36 6.73
CA THR A 169 13.42 7.45 5.93
C THR A 169 13.86 8.82 6.43
N LEU A 170 13.81 9.05 7.73
CA LEU A 170 14.25 10.30 8.34
C LEU A 170 15.74 10.53 8.13
N ALA A 171 16.56 9.52 8.41
CA ALA A 171 18.02 9.59 8.26
C ALA A 171 18.44 9.83 6.81
N ALA A 172 17.85 9.13 5.85
CA ALA A 172 18.15 9.28 4.42
C ALA A 172 17.84 10.68 3.87
N ASN A 173 16.93 11.41 4.52
CA ASN A 173 16.52 12.75 4.12
C ASN A 173 17.06 13.85 5.05
N GLY A 174 17.88 13.51 6.07
CA GLY A 174 18.41 14.47 7.04
C GLY A 174 17.31 15.20 7.83
N LEU A 175 16.20 14.52 8.11
CA LEU A 175 15.04 15.12 8.77
C LEU A 175 14.92 14.67 10.22
N ASP A 176 14.48 15.61 11.05
CA ASP A 176 13.92 15.28 12.36
C ASP A 176 12.47 14.80 12.24
N LYS A 177 12.04 13.93 13.14
CA LYS A 177 10.69 13.37 13.18
C LYS A 177 9.59 14.44 13.24
N HIS A 178 9.87 15.60 13.82
CA HIS A 178 8.92 16.72 13.92
C HIS A 178 8.71 17.46 12.59
N ALA A 179 9.55 17.20 11.58
CA ALA A 179 9.37 17.76 10.23
C ALA A 179 8.19 17.14 9.47
N ILE A 180 7.73 15.96 9.89
CA ILE A 180 6.60 15.26 9.27
C ILE A 180 5.30 15.95 9.70
N ASP A 181 4.50 16.43 8.74
CA ASP A 181 3.20 17.03 9.03
C ASP A 181 2.14 15.98 9.34
N TRP A 182 2.09 14.90 8.55
CA TRP A 182 1.09 13.84 8.70
C TRP A 182 1.70 12.45 8.52
N LEU A 183 1.28 11.52 9.38
CA LEU A 183 1.49 10.09 9.19
C LEU A 183 0.25 9.49 8.52
N ILE A 184 0.45 8.81 7.38
CA ILE A 184 -0.59 8.07 6.65
C ILE A 184 -0.17 6.59 6.59
N PRO A 185 -0.42 5.82 7.67
CA PRO A 185 0.04 4.45 7.76
C PRO A 185 -0.92 3.49 7.04
N HIS A 186 -0.43 2.30 6.74
CA HIS A 186 -1.28 1.16 6.43
C HIS A 186 -2.30 0.93 7.55
N GLN A 187 -3.54 0.73 7.20
CA GLN A 187 -4.66 0.59 8.13
C GLN A 187 -4.83 -0.87 8.60
N ALA A 188 -3.76 -1.47 9.14
CA ALA A 188 -3.75 -2.86 9.60
C ALA A 188 -4.68 -3.07 10.80
N ASN A 189 -4.45 -2.33 11.86
CA ASN A 189 -5.29 -2.20 13.05
C ASN A 189 -4.80 -0.99 13.87
N LEU A 190 -5.67 -0.47 14.74
CA LEU A 190 -5.39 0.74 15.51
C LEU A 190 -4.15 0.61 16.41
N ARG A 191 -3.86 -0.58 16.96
CA ARG A 191 -2.71 -0.80 17.86
C ARG A 191 -1.37 -0.63 17.13
N ILE A 192 -1.25 -1.10 15.88
CA ILE A 192 -0.03 -0.91 15.07
C ILE A 192 0.11 0.58 14.73
N ILE A 193 -0.97 1.23 14.29
CA ILE A 193 -0.99 2.67 13.97
C ILE A 193 -0.51 3.49 15.18
N GLN A 194 -1.03 3.22 16.36
CA GLN A 194 -0.63 3.88 17.61
C GLN A 194 0.84 3.62 17.97
N ALA A 195 1.35 2.42 17.71
CA ALA A 195 2.76 2.11 17.98
C ALA A 195 3.70 2.94 17.11
N THR A 196 3.42 3.08 15.81
CA THR A 196 4.20 3.93 14.89
C THR A 196 4.09 5.42 15.27
N ALA A 197 2.88 5.90 15.57
CA ALA A 197 2.68 7.28 16.02
C ALA A 197 3.51 7.60 17.27
N LYS A 198 3.51 6.69 18.25
CA LYS A 198 4.32 6.81 19.46
C LYS A 198 5.82 6.88 19.16
N ARG A 199 6.31 6.11 18.19
CA ARG A 199 7.72 6.15 17.79
C ARG A 199 8.13 7.49 17.20
N LEU A 200 7.26 8.06 16.38
CA LEU A 200 7.44 9.41 15.82
C LEU A 200 7.23 10.53 16.87
N ASP A 201 6.83 10.19 18.10
CA ASP A 201 6.36 11.17 19.07
C ASP A 201 5.27 12.10 18.49
N MET A 202 4.41 11.50 17.68
CA MET A 202 3.37 12.20 16.93
C MET A 202 2.02 12.03 17.62
N PRO A 203 1.30 13.11 17.91
CA PRO A 203 -0.04 13.03 18.46
C PRO A 203 -1.01 12.41 17.44
N MET A 204 -1.98 11.63 17.92
CA MET A 204 -2.91 10.90 17.04
C MET A 204 -3.76 11.81 16.13
N GLU A 205 -3.90 13.10 16.48
CA GLU A 205 -4.54 14.11 15.65
C GLU A 205 -3.81 14.37 14.33
N ARG A 206 -2.52 14.06 14.26
CA ARG A 206 -1.66 14.13 13.06
C ARG A 206 -1.47 12.78 12.38
N VAL A 207 -2.24 11.78 12.78
CA VAL A 207 -2.26 10.44 12.17
C VAL A 207 -3.58 10.22 11.46
N ILE A 208 -3.53 9.80 10.21
CA ILE A 208 -4.75 9.50 9.47
C ILE A 208 -5.20 8.09 9.82
N VAL A 209 -6.38 7.99 10.40
CA VAL A 209 -7.02 6.73 10.81
C VAL A 209 -8.33 6.58 10.04
N THR A 210 -8.48 5.47 9.32
CA THR A 210 -9.68 5.09 8.56
C THR A 210 -10.01 3.61 8.70
N VAL A 211 -9.29 2.89 9.56
CA VAL A 211 -9.51 1.45 9.81
C VAL A 211 -10.89 1.17 10.39
N ASP A 212 -11.48 2.11 11.10
CA ASP A 212 -12.85 2.05 11.63
C ASP A 212 -13.93 2.12 10.53
N LYS A 213 -13.57 2.66 9.36
CA LYS A 213 -14.48 2.86 8.22
C LYS A 213 -14.36 1.77 7.17
N HIS A 214 -13.14 1.34 6.88
CA HIS A 214 -12.82 0.47 5.75
C HIS A 214 -12.26 -0.89 6.17
N GLY A 215 -11.89 -1.08 7.45
CA GLY A 215 -11.09 -2.23 7.87
C GLY A 215 -9.69 -2.20 7.26
N ASN A 216 -9.03 -3.35 7.25
CA ASN A 216 -7.76 -3.54 6.58
C ASN A 216 -8.02 -3.92 5.11
N THR A 217 -7.91 -2.96 4.20
CA THR A 217 -8.03 -3.14 2.76
C THR A 217 -6.68 -3.38 2.07
N SER A 218 -5.69 -3.91 2.81
CA SER A 218 -4.35 -4.25 2.31
C SER A 218 -3.72 -3.10 1.50
N SER A 219 -3.35 -3.32 0.23
CA SER A 219 -2.75 -2.30 -0.62
C SER A 219 -3.65 -1.07 -0.87
N GLY A 220 -4.96 -1.21 -0.78
CA GLY A 220 -5.92 -0.10 -0.91
C GLY A 220 -5.94 0.86 0.28
N SER A 221 -5.41 0.46 1.44
CA SER A 221 -5.61 1.19 2.70
C SER A 221 -4.92 2.56 2.75
N VAL A 222 -3.67 2.65 2.30
CA VAL A 222 -2.91 3.92 2.29
C VAL A 222 -3.53 4.93 1.33
N PRO A 223 -3.83 4.60 0.06
CA PRO A 223 -4.42 5.57 -0.85
C PRO A 223 -5.86 5.97 -0.45
N LEU A 224 -6.64 5.08 0.16
CA LEU A 224 -7.96 5.43 0.72
C LEU A 224 -7.82 6.39 1.90
N ALA A 225 -6.84 6.16 2.79
CA ALA A 225 -6.57 7.07 3.90
C ALA A 225 -6.10 8.46 3.41
N LEU A 226 -5.25 8.50 2.38
CA LEU A 226 -4.82 9.74 1.74
C LEU A 226 -6.01 10.49 1.12
N ASP A 227 -6.84 9.82 0.31
CA ASP A 227 -8.03 10.43 -0.30
C ASP A 227 -8.97 11.00 0.77
N HIS A 228 -9.23 10.24 1.84
CA HIS A 228 -10.02 10.71 2.96
C HIS A 228 -9.44 11.97 3.60
N ALA A 229 -8.13 11.99 3.85
CA ALA A 229 -7.46 13.13 4.49
C ALA A 229 -7.48 14.40 3.60
N VAL A 230 -7.29 14.23 2.29
CA VAL A 230 -7.37 15.32 1.32
C VAL A 230 -8.80 15.87 1.22
N ARG A 231 -9.79 15.00 1.04
CA ARG A 231 -11.20 15.41 0.90
C ARG A 231 -11.78 16.06 2.15
N THR A 232 -11.28 15.68 3.32
CA THR A 232 -11.68 16.31 4.60
C THR A 232 -10.90 17.57 4.93
N GLY A 233 -9.97 18.00 4.07
CA GLY A 233 -9.14 19.18 4.26
C GLY A 233 -8.06 19.05 5.33
N LYS A 234 -7.84 17.84 5.88
CA LYS A 234 -6.75 17.60 6.84
C LYS A 234 -5.38 17.78 6.19
N VAL A 235 -5.17 17.09 5.07
CA VAL A 235 -3.93 17.22 4.28
C VAL A 235 -4.07 18.32 3.24
N GLN A 236 -3.09 19.20 3.20
CA GLN A 236 -3.04 20.36 2.30
C GLN A 236 -1.75 20.37 1.47
N ARG A 237 -1.79 21.03 0.32
CA ARG A 237 -0.62 21.18 -0.56
C ARG A 237 0.55 21.83 0.19
N GLY A 238 1.76 21.31 -0.08
CA GLY A 238 3.00 21.74 0.55
C GLY A 238 3.37 20.99 1.83
N GLN A 239 2.43 20.24 2.43
CA GLN A 239 2.71 19.46 3.64
C GLN A 239 3.53 18.21 3.36
N LEU A 240 4.36 17.81 4.33
CA LEU A 240 5.22 16.64 4.27
C LEU A 240 4.51 15.44 4.91
N LEU A 241 4.26 14.42 4.09
CA LEU A 241 3.55 13.20 4.47
C LEU A 241 4.54 12.04 4.57
N LEU A 242 4.47 11.29 5.65
CA LEU A 242 5.08 9.97 5.75
C LEU A 242 4.01 8.91 5.56
N MET A 243 4.12 8.15 4.48
CA MET A 243 3.31 6.95 4.24
C MET A 243 4.16 5.73 4.56
N GLU A 244 3.56 4.74 5.21
CA GLU A 244 4.25 3.49 5.50
C GLU A 244 3.29 2.31 5.38
N ALA A 245 3.84 1.12 5.07
CA ALA A 245 3.07 -0.10 5.02
C ALA A 245 3.93 -1.31 5.38
N PHE A 246 3.26 -2.34 5.90
CA PHE A 246 3.79 -3.65 6.22
C PHE A 246 2.78 -4.71 5.79
N GLY A 247 3.24 -5.81 5.23
CA GLY A 247 2.35 -6.86 4.73
C GLY A 247 2.98 -8.24 4.66
N GLY A 248 2.14 -9.20 4.27
CA GLY A 248 2.58 -10.58 4.04
C GLY A 248 3.78 -10.65 3.11
N GLY A 249 4.69 -11.59 3.42
CA GLY A 249 5.94 -11.77 2.70
C GLY A 249 7.09 -12.15 3.65
N PHE A 250 7.60 -11.38 4.63
CA PHE A 250 7.05 -10.03 4.80
C PHE A 250 7.61 -9.04 3.80
N THR A 251 6.79 -8.05 3.48
CA THR A 251 7.20 -6.86 2.75
C THR A 251 6.88 -5.63 3.58
N TRP A 252 7.72 -4.59 3.51
CA TRP A 252 7.43 -3.31 4.14
C TRP A 252 8.08 -2.17 3.37
N GLY A 253 7.64 -0.99 3.62
CA GLY A 253 8.24 0.19 2.99
C GLY A 253 7.60 1.48 3.44
N SER A 254 8.26 2.57 3.05
CA SER A 254 7.82 3.94 3.27
C SER A 254 7.91 4.77 2.01
N ALA A 255 7.14 5.83 1.97
CA ALA A 255 7.26 6.92 1.01
C ALA A 255 7.16 8.25 1.74
N LEU A 256 8.15 9.09 1.55
CA LEU A 256 8.14 10.48 2.01
C LEU A 256 7.67 11.36 0.85
N VAL A 257 6.58 12.07 1.06
CA VAL A 257 5.90 12.81 0.00
C VAL A 257 5.62 14.24 0.43
N ARG A 258 6.00 15.20 -0.38
CA ARG A 258 5.51 16.58 -0.27
C ARG A 258 4.28 16.71 -1.16
N TYR A 259 3.15 16.85 -0.51
CA TYR A 259 1.85 16.81 -1.20
C TYR A 259 1.54 18.04 -2.02
#